data_88064416e51cc73a0f3f40299b43ebd1
#
_entry.id   88064416e51cc73a0f3f40299b43ebd1
#
_cell.length_a   1.000
_cell.length_b   1.000
_cell.length_c   1.000
_cell.angle_alpha   90.00
_cell.angle_beta   90.00
_cell.angle_gamma   90.00
#
_symmetry.space_group_name_H-M   'P 1'
#
loop_
_entity.id
_entity.type
_entity.pdbx_description
1 polymer ?
#
loop_
_entity_poly.entity_id
_entity_poly.type
_entity_poly.pdbx_seq_one_letter_code
_entity_poly.pdbx_strand_id
1 'polypeptide(L)'
;PHMVKIYSQEHYKSEIVSFSPNEYVASVGLDGAPSAKMGSMTCGLISFSNCLTLANSCLHNYLLFGLSAKETDSIVVKYLIQLHKEMVAVEKETFDIDGRTVSFKFKIFPNDLKMVAQLAGELNNAARYPTTFAKVRKEDTTLPCAEPVVWQTWSMPERMKLSEQVSKFCEKHSNRKKQLDYIAGLGCRQNSNPLFGNYTEFFRLEPLHLKNNAYQLVHSRILEFVEAVSGYNKSKKLDSVAEDSPLKTYLNGIREEIKAGKLYKRIMSAYTDGGSAG
;
A
#
# COMPACT_ATOMS: atom_id res chain seq x y z
N PRO A 1 14.73 8.33 -24.78
CA PRO A 1 15.31 7.55 -25.88
C PRO A 1 16.71 7.03 -25.56
N HIS A 2 17.62 7.89 -25.09
CA HIS A 2 19.00 7.49 -24.77
C HIS A 2 19.05 6.46 -23.63
N MET A 3 18.27 6.66 -22.60
CA MET A 3 18.12 5.74 -21.47
C MET A 3 17.61 4.36 -21.89
N VAL A 4 16.54 4.30 -22.69
CA VAL A 4 16.03 3.03 -23.22
C VAL A 4 17.09 2.26 -23.99
N LYS A 5 17.93 2.96 -24.78
CA LYS A 5 19.02 2.32 -25.53
C LYS A 5 20.07 1.70 -24.61
N ILE A 6 20.48 2.40 -23.55
CA ILE A 6 21.46 1.91 -22.57
C ILE A 6 20.89 0.69 -21.84
N TYR A 7 19.63 0.75 -21.38
CA TYR A 7 19.02 -0.30 -20.60
C TYR A 7 18.66 -1.52 -21.42
N SER A 8 18.22 -1.37 -22.66
CA SER A 8 17.92 -2.49 -23.53
C SER A 8 19.16 -3.29 -23.96
N GLN A 9 20.34 -2.71 -23.89
CA GLN A 9 21.59 -3.36 -24.32
C GLN A 9 22.35 -4.06 -23.18
N GLU A 10 22.30 -3.56 -21.95
CA GLU A 10 23.21 -4.03 -20.89
C GLU A 10 22.56 -4.78 -19.74
N HIS A 11 21.28 -4.55 -19.42
CA HIS A 11 20.70 -5.01 -18.16
C HIS A 11 19.52 -5.96 -18.27
N TYR A 12 19.00 -6.27 -19.46
CA TYR A 12 17.81 -7.11 -19.62
C TYR A 12 18.10 -8.52 -20.11
N LYS A 13 19.09 -9.16 -19.51
CA LYS A 13 19.31 -10.61 -19.68
C LYS A 13 18.50 -11.47 -18.69
N SER A 14 17.75 -10.86 -17.79
CA SER A 14 16.94 -11.64 -16.83
C SER A 14 15.57 -11.94 -17.42
N GLU A 15 15.19 -13.20 -17.38
CA GLU A 15 13.96 -13.79 -17.91
C GLU A 15 12.64 -13.27 -17.32
N ILE A 16 12.68 -12.33 -16.36
CA ILE A 16 11.52 -11.90 -15.59
C ILE A 16 10.66 -10.87 -16.32
N VAL A 17 11.21 -10.10 -17.24
CA VAL A 17 10.45 -9.09 -18.00
C VAL A 17 10.97 -9.00 -19.43
N SER A 18 10.21 -9.53 -20.39
CA SER A 18 10.44 -9.29 -21.81
C SER A 18 9.97 -7.88 -22.16
N PHE A 19 10.90 -6.98 -22.44
CA PHE A 19 10.58 -5.65 -22.96
C PHE A 19 10.88 -5.55 -24.45
N SER A 20 9.92 -5.08 -25.20
CA SER A 20 10.19 -4.54 -26.50
C SER A 20 11.10 -3.30 -26.36
N PRO A 21 12.11 -3.11 -27.23
CA PRO A 21 13.00 -1.95 -27.15
C PRO A 21 12.30 -0.59 -27.22
N ASN A 22 11.06 -0.56 -27.70
CA ASN A 22 10.25 0.64 -27.89
C ASN A 22 9.01 0.66 -26.96
N GLU A 23 8.91 -0.24 -25.99
CA GLU A 23 7.83 -0.26 -25.01
C GLU A 23 8.33 0.22 -23.65
N TYR A 24 7.69 1.22 -23.09
CA TYR A 24 7.90 1.67 -21.71
C TYR A 24 6.89 0.99 -20.78
N VAL A 25 7.38 0.27 -19.80
CA VAL A 25 6.53 -0.32 -18.76
C VAL A 25 6.51 0.60 -17.55
N ALA A 26 5.39 1.27 -17.36
CA ALA A 26 5.18 2.19 -16.26
C ALA A 26 4.72 1.47 -14.98
N SER A 27 5.25 1.96 -13.88
CA SER A 27 4.82 1.65 -12.51
C SER A 27 4.15 2.89 -11.94
N VAL A 28 2.93 2.76 -11.38
CA VAL A 28 2.19 3.87 -10.76
C VAL A 28 1.94 3.54 -9.30
N GLY A 29 2.57 4.31 -8.41
CA GLY A 29 2.37 4.25 -6.97
C GLY A 29 1.52 5.41 -6.49
N LEU A 30 0.59 5.14 -5.57
CA LEU A 30 -0.29 6.12 -4.96
C LEU A 30 -0.18 5.99 -3.44
N ASP A 31 -0.06 7.10 -2.74
CA ASP A 31 0.07 7.10 -1.30
C ASP A 31 -0.62 8.32 -0.67
N GLY A 32 -1.18 8.10 0.50
CA GLY A 32 -1.75 9.15 1.34
C GLY A 32 -0.92 9.35 2.59
N ALA A 33 -0.45 10.56 2.81
CA ALA A 33 0.35 10.91 3.96
C ALA A 33 -0.35 11.96 4.84
N PRO A 34 -0.25 11.86 6.18
CA PRO A 34 -0.66 12.94 7.05
C PRO A 34 0.27 14.16 6.84
N SER A 35 -0.31 15.33 6.64
CA SER A 35 0.42 16.60 6.57
C SER A 35 0.21 17.38 7.87
N ALA A 36 1.26 17.60 8.63
CA ALA A 36 1.21 18.15 10.00
C ALA A 36 0.44 19.48 10.15
N LYS A 37 0.33 20.28 9.09
CA LYS A 37 -0.38 21.56 9.11
C LYS A 37 -1.59 21.63 8.16
N MET A 38 -1.67 20.73 7.20
CA MET A 38 -2.66 20.76 6.11
C MET A 38 -3.65 19.57 6.14
N GLY A 39 -3.59 18.74 7.20
CA GLY A 39 -4.46 17.59 7.37
C GLY A 39 -3.90 16.34 6.66
N SER A 40 -4.35 16.05 5.46
CA SER A 40 -3.89 14.89 4.68
C SER A 40 -3.49 15.32 3.28
N MET A 41 -2.53 14.62 2.71
CA MET A 41 -2.12 14.79 1.32
C MET A 41 -2.19 13.43 0.63
N THR A 42 -2.68 13.40 -0.59
CA THR A 42 -2.61 12.21 -1.46
C THR A 42 -1.73 12.56 -2.66
N CYS A 43 -0.77 11.72 -2.96
CA CYS A 43 0.10 11.89 -4.12
C CYS A 43 0.14 10.62 -4.99
N GLY A 44 0.47 10.81 -6.25
CA GLY A 44 0.73 9.75 -7.21
C GLY A 44 2.08 9.95 -7.88
N LEU A 45 2.83 8.87 -8.00
CA LEU A 45 4.13 8.84 -8.65
C LEU A 45 4.10 7.85 -9.82
N ILE A 46 4.84 8.18 -10.86
CA ILE A 46 5.12 7.26 -11.97
C ILE A 46 6.61 7.04 -12.09
N SER A 47 6.98 5.79 -12.34
CA SER A 47 8.34 5.41 -12.71
C SER A 47 8.30 4.38 -13.84
N PHE A 48 9.44 4.15 -14.48
CA PHE A 48 9.54 3.19 -15.58
C PHE A 48 10.36 1.98 -15.14
N SER A 49 9.73 0.80 -15.16
CA SER A 49 10.32 -0.45 -14.68
C SER A 49 11.48 -0.92 -15.54
N ASN A 50 11.53 -0.50 -16.82
CA ASN A 50 12.67 -0.75 -17.65
C ASN A 50 13.91 0.12 -17.29
N CYS A 51 13.83 0.95 -16.27
CA CYS A 51 14.93 1.71 -15.71
C CYS A 51 15.34 1.17 -14.33
N LEU A 52 15.40 -0.16 -14.15
CA LEU A 52 15.51 -0.84 -12.86
C LEU A 52 16.58 -0.29 -11.90
N THR A 53 17.78 0.00 -12.39
CA THR A 53 18.85 0.57 -11.55
C THR A 53 18.56 1.99 -11.10
N LEU A 54 17.68 2.70 -11.80
CA LEU A 54 17.29 4.08 -11.54
C LEU A 54 15.88 4.18 -10.95
N ALA A 55 15.07 3.10 -10.99
CA ALA A 55 13.72 3.11 -10.46
C ALA A 55 13.67 3.44 -8.95
N ASN A 56 14.74 3.13 -8.22
CA ASN A 56 14.89 3.47 -6.81
C ASN A 56 15.43 4.88 -6.56
N SER A 57 15.81 5.61 -7.61
CA SER A 57 16.31 6.97 -7.50
C SER A 57 15.15 7.97 -7.49
N CYS A 58 15.21 8.95 -6.60
CA CYS A 58 14.24 10.05 -6.58
C CYS A 58 14.20 10.85 -7.89
N LEU A 59 15.28 10.79 -8.70
CA LEU A 59 15.37 11.45 -10.00
C LEU A 59 14.56 10.75 -11.12
N HIS A 60 14.09 9.52 -10.88
CA HIS A 60 13.37 8.72 -11.87
C HIS A 60 11.96 8.33 -11.41
N ASN A 61 11.51 8.93 -10.33
CA ASN A 61 10.13 8.88 -9.86
C ASN A 61 9.52 10.27 -10.10
N TYR A 62 8.58 10.33 -11.02
CA TYR A 62 7.96 11.58 -11.44
C TYR A 62 6.63 11.77 -10.73
N LEU A 63 6.40 12.97 -10.19
CA LEU A 63 5.13 13.31 -9.57
C LEU A 63 4.05 13.43 -10.65
N LEU A 64 3.02 12.58 -10.57
CA LEU A 64 1.84 12.68 -11.42
C LEU A 64 0.88 13.74 -10.87
N PHE A 65 0.66 13.71 -9.55
CA PHE A 65 -0.18 14.68 -8.85
C PHE A 65 0.13 14.73 -7.35
N GLY A 66 -0.26 15.84 -6.74
CA GLY A 66 -0.32 16.01 -5.29
C GLY A 66 -1.57 16.80 -4.93
N LEU A 67 -2.42 16.24 -4.06
CA LEU A 67 -3.68 16.85 -3.61
C LEU A 67 -3.68 16.97 -2.09
N SER A 68 -4.01 18.15 -1.59
CA SER A 68 -4.24 18.39 -0.15
C SER A 68 -5.62 17.87 0.24
N ALA A 69 -5.78 16.54 0.22
CA ALA A 69 -7.03 15.84 0.48
C ALA A 69 -6.74 14.41 0.93
N LYS A 70 -7.68 13.79 1.63
CA LYS A 70 -7.59 12.37 1.99
C LYS A 70 -7.82 11.50 0.77
N GLU A 71 -7.21 10.33 0.75
CA GLU A 71 -7.40 9.32 -0.31
C GLU A 71 -8.89 9.06 -0.63
N THR A 72 -9.75 9.08 0.39
CA THR A 72 -11.19 8.80 0.27
C THR A 72 -12.03 10.00 -0.14
N ASP A 73 -11.46 11.19 -0.24
CA ASP A 73 -12.20 12.39 -0.59
C ASP A 73 -12.67 12.33 -2.05
N SER A 74 -13.85 12.86 -2.30
CA SER A 74 -14.49 12.79 -3.62
C SER A 74 -13.65 13.41 -4.73
N ILE A 75 -12.85 14.43 -4.41
CA ILE A 75 -11.94 15.06 -5.37
C ILE A 75 -10.83 14.10 -5.80
N VAL A 76 -10.26 13.34 -4.85
CA VAL A 76 -9.25 12.33 -5.14
C VAL A 76 -9.84 11.20 -5.98
N VAL A 77 -11.01 10.70 -5.59
CA VAL A 77 -11.71 9.64 -6.33
C VAL A 77 -12.01 10.06 -7.78
N LYS A 78 -12.48 11.28 -7.98
CA LYS A 78 -12.72 11.83 -9.34
C LYS A 78 -11.43 11.90 -10.16
N TYR A 79 -10.34 12.34 -9.54
CA TYR A 79 -9.04 12.40 -10.19
C TYR A 79 -8.54 10.99 -10.56
N LEU A 80 -8.67 10.01 -9.68
CA LEU A 80 -8.26 8.62 -9.95
C LEU A 80 -9.05 8.00 -11.11
N ILE A 81 -10.36 8.29 -11.20
CA ILE A 81 -11.17 7.86 -12.34
C ILE A 81 -10.66 8.49 -13.65
N GLN A 82 -10.30 9.76 -13.61
CA GLN A 82 -9.75 10.46 -14.76
C GLN A 82 -8.37 9.91 -15.14
N LEU A 83 -7.49 9.71 -14.17
CA LEU A 83 -6.18 9.08 -14.37
C LEU A 83 -6.30 7.70 -15.03
N HIS A 84 -7.24 6.87 -14.58
CA HIS A 84 -7.51 5.58 -15.22
C HIS A 84 -7.87 5.72 -16.70
N LYS A 85 -8.75 6.68 -17.06
CA LYS A 85 -9.13 6.93 -18.46
C LYS A 85 -7.94 7.37 -19.30
N GLU A 86 -7.08 8.24 -18.74
CA GLU A 86 -5.86 8.72 -19.40
C GLU A 86 -4.86 7.61 -19.63
N MET A 87 -4.64 6.74 -18.63
CA MET A 87 -3.78 5.57 -18.78
C MET A 87 -4.26 4.64 -19.90
N VAL A 88 -5.57 4.36 -19.95
CA VAL A 88 -6.17 3.54 -21.01
C VAL A 88 -6.02 4.20 -22.39
N ALA A 89 -6.12 5.52 -22.49
CA ALA A 89 -5.91 6.26 -23.74
C ALA A 89 -4.45 6.16 -24.18
N VAL A 90 -3.50 6.45 -23.28
CA VAL A 90 -2.05 6.41 -23.55
C VAL A 90 -1.60 5.01 -24.01
N GLU A 91 -2.16 3.93 -23.47
CA GLU A 91 -1.81 2.56 -23.92
C GLU A 91 -2.25 2.22 -25.34
N LYS A 92 -3.20 2.97 -25.90
CA LYS A 92 -3.69 2.78 -27.26
C LYS A 92 -2.92 3.57 -28.28
N GLU A 93 -2.12 4.51 -27.85
CA GLU A 93 -1.37 5.43 -28.70
C GLU A 93 0.10 5.05 -28.79
N THR A 94 0.72 5.50 -29.86
CA THR A 94 2.17 5.49 -30.03
C THR A 94 2.67 6.90 -30.16
N PHE A 95 3.88 7.16 -29.66
CA PHE A 95 4.45 8.49 -29.59
C PHE A 95 5.80 8.49 -30.33
N ASP A 96 6.05 9.53 -31.12
CA ASP A 96 7.37 9.78 -31.65
C ASP A 96 8.21 10.53 -30.61
N ILE A 97 9.30 9.91 -30.18
CA ILE A 97 10.27 10.53 -29.26
C ILE A 97 11.65 10.45 -29.92
N ASP A 98 12.14 11.58 -30.38
CA ASP A 98 13.43 11.70 -31.07
C ASP A 98 13.56 10.75 -32.27
N GLY A 99 12.53 10.67 -33.10
CA GLY A 99 12.50 9.82 -34.28
C GLY A 99 12.32 8.32 -33.99
N ARG A 100 11.85 7.97 -32.79
CA ARG A 100 11.51 6.60 -32.41
C ARG A 100 10.05 6.51 -32.00
N THR A 101 9.34 5.61 -32.63
CA THR A 101 7.98 5.28 -32.22
C THR A 101 8.02 4.44 -30.94
N VAL A 102 7.42 4.94 -29.86
CA VAL A 102 7.36 4.27 -28.56
C VAL A 102 5.92 4.09 -28.12
N SER A 103 5.68 3.08 -27.27
CA SER A 103 4.41 2.81 -26.62
C SER A 103 4.57 2.71 -25.11
N PHE A 104 3.47 2.85 -24.37
CA PHE A 104 3.44 2.76 -22.92
C PHE A 104 2.51 1.63 -22.47
N LYS A 105 2.90 0.94 -21.39
CA LYS A 105 2.10 -0.08 -20.72
C LYS A 105 2.14 0.12 -19.21
N PHE A 106 0.99 0.10 -18.56
CA PHE A 106 0.87 0.22 -17.11
C PHE A 106 0.69 -1.17 -16.51
N LYS A 107 1.75 -1.76 -15.97
CA LYS A 107 1.76 -3.17 -15.52
C LYS A 107 2.14 -3.37 -14.05
N ILE A 108 2.48 -2.32 -13.33
CA ILE A 108 2.90 -2.42 -11.92
C ILE A 108 2.25 -1.29 -11.14
N PHE A 109 1.52 -1.65 -10.09
CA PHE A 109 0.86 -0.71 -9.19
C PHE A 109 1.23 -1.04 -7.74
N PRO A 110 2.42 -0.59 -7.29
CA PRO A 110 2.87 -0.79 -5.91
C PRO A 110 2.14 0.18 -5.00
N ASN A 111 1.28 -0.34 -4.15
CA ASN A 111 0.50 0.45 -3.22
C ASN A 111 0.39 -0.25 -1.86
N ASP A 112 0.07 0.50 -0.82
CA ASP A 112 -0.31 -0.08 0.44
C ASP A 112 -1.67 -0.82 0.36
N LEU A 113 -1.98 -1.65 1.34
CA LEU A 113 -3.22 -2.44 1.36
C LEU A 113 -4.49 -1.58 1.36
N LYS A 114 -4.43 -0.39 1.95
CA LYS A 114 -5.58 0.52 2.04
C LYS A 114 -5.88 1.14 0.67
N MET A 115 -4.84 1.64 0.00
CA MET A 115 -4.96 2.20 -1.34
C MET A 115 -5.37 1.11 -2.34
N VAL A 116 -4.78 -0.09 -2.28
CA VAL A 116 -5.17 -1.24 -3.10
C VAL A 116 -6.66 -1.55 -2.96
N ALA A 117 -7.19 -1.61 -1.73
CA ALA A 117 -8.60 -1.84 -1.50
C ALA A 117 -9.48 -0.73 -2.11
N GLN A 118 -9.09 0.52 -1.95
CA GLN A 118 -9.82 1.65 -2.53
C GLN A 118 -9.85 1.62 -4.05
N LEU A 119 -8.70 1.39 -4.69
CA LEU A 119 -8.59 1.31 -6.16
C LEU A 119 -9.36 0.12 -6.73
N ALA A 120 -9.43 -0.98 -5.98
CA ALA A 120 -10.23 -2.16 -6.33
C ALA A 120 -11.74 -1.99 -6.03
N GLY A 121 -12.17 -0.87 -5.46
CA GLY A 121 -13.56 -0.63 -5.07
C GLY A 121 -14.04 -1.50 -3.91
N GLU A 122 -13.15 -1.86 -3.01
CA GLU A 122 -13.39 -2.79 -1.91
C GLU A 122 -13.54 -2.10 -0.56
N LEU A 123 -14.10 -2.81 0.42
CA LEU A 123 -14.03 -2.43 1.83
C LEU A 123 -12.57 -2.50 2.32
N ASN A 124 -12.29 -1.78 3.41
CA ASN A 124 -10.96 -1.79 4.02
C ASN A 124 -10.56 -3.19 4.57
N ASN A 125 -9.31 -3.33 5.00
CA ASN A 125 -8.73 -4.60 5.45
C ASN A 125 -9.29 -5.12 6.79
N ALA A 126 -10.16 -4.36 7.47
CA ALA A 126 -10.89 -4.84 8.64
C ALA A 126 -12.11 -5.72 8.28
N ALA A 127 -12.50 -5.78 7.00
CA ALA A 127 -13.57 -6.63 6.51
C ALA A 127 -13.26 -8.11 6.76
N ARG A 128 -14.31 -8.95 6.74
CA ARG A 128 -14.18 -10.41 6.91
C ARG A 128 -13.26 -11.06 5.86
N TYR A 129 -13.23 -10.50 4.65
CA TYR A 129 -12.29 -10.85 3.58
C TYR A 129 -11.22 -9.77 3.49
N PRO A 130 -10.05 -9.93 4.12
CA PRO A 130 -9.12 -8.82 4.38
C PRO A 130 -8.20 -8.48 3.20
N THR A 131 -8.21 -9.25 2.11
CA THR A 131 -7.26 -9.06 1.00
C THR A 131 -7.94 -8.93 -0.36
N THR A 132 -7.37 -8.06 -1.22
CA THR A 132 -7.73 -7.89 -2.62
C THR A 132 -7.27 -9.08 -3.49
N PHE A 133 -6.23 -9.78 -3.06
CA PHE A 133 -5.52 -10.73 -3.92
C PHE A 133 -6.14 -12.13 -3.92
N ALA A 134 -6.87 -12.49 -2.87
CA ALA A 134 -7.39 -13.84 -2.72
C ALA A 134 -8.73 -13.89 -1.98
N LYS A 135 -9.51 -14.94 -2.24
CA LYS A 135 -10.77 -15.26 -1.57
C LYS A 135 -10.49 -15.98 -0.25
N VAL A 136 -9.94 -15.26 0.70
CA VAL A 136 -9.58 -15.79 2.03
C VAL A 136 -10.34 -15.04 3.11
N ARG A 137 -10.90 -15.73 4.07
CA ARG A 137 -11.54 -15.13 5.23
C ARG A 137 -10.49 -14.83 6.31
N LYS A 138 -10.79 -13.85 7.16
CA LYS A 138 -9.90 -13.49 8.26
C LYS A 138 -9.61 -14.67 9.19
N GLU A 139 -10.60 -15.51 9.42
CA GLU A 139 -10.48 -16.71 10.24
C GLU A 139 -9.50 -17.74 9.63
N ASP A 140 -9.43 -17.81 8.30
CA ASP A 140 -8.59 -18.77 7.60
C ASP A 140 -7.11 -18.34 7.59
N THR A 141 -6.81 -17.06 7.83
CA THR A 141 -5.43 -16.53 7.83
C THR A 141 -4.63 -16.94 9.07
N THR A 142 -5.27 -17.42 10.12
CA THR A 142 -4.64 -17.85 11.38
C THR A 142 -4.47 -19.35 11.47
N LEU A 143 -4.94 -20.11 10.48
CA LEU A 143 -4.81 -21.57 10.47
C LEU A 143 -3.35 -21.97 10.25
N PRO A 144 -2.81 -22.89 11.06
CA PRO A 144 -1.49 -23.46 10.79
C PRO A 144 -1.55 -24.20 9.45
N CYS A 145 -0.77 -23.74 8.47
CA CYS A 145 -0.66 -24.43 7.19
C CYS A 145 0.53 -25.37 7.22
N ALA A 146 0.27 -26.67 7.34
CA ALA A 146 1.29 -27.69 7.13
C ALA A 146 1.73 -27.79 5.66
N GLU A 147 0.81 -27.45 4.75
CA GLU A 147 1.02 -27.46 3.29
C GLU A 147 0.71 -26.08 2.70
N PRO A 148 1.38 -25.68 1.61
CA PRO A 148 1.06 -24.45 0.90
C PRO A 148 -0.40 -24.46 0.41
N VAL A 149 -1.19 -23.51 0.87
CA VAL A 149 -2.57 -23.33 0.43
C VAL A 149 -2.61 -22.41 -0.77
N VAL A 150 -3.13 -22.88 -1.89
CA VAL A 150 -3.39 -22.04 -3.07
C VAL A 150 -4.78 -21.44 -2.95
N TRP A 151 -4.83 -20.15 -2.66
CA TRP A 151 -6.08 -19.41 -2.56
C TRP A 151 -6.59 -19.02 -3.95
N GLN A 152 -7.92 -19.13 -4.15
CA GLN A 152 -8.54 -18.60 -5.36
C GLN A 152 -8.38 -17.07 -5.43
N THR A 153 -8.02 -16.57 -6.60
CA THR A 153 -7.94 -15.13 -6.87
C THR A 153 -9.30 -14.56 -7.30
N TRP A 154 -9.46 -13.26 -7.18
CA TRP A 154 -10.61 -12.54 -7.71
C TRP A 154 -10.39 -12.23 -9.19
N SER A 155 -11.32 -12.60 -10.05
CA SER A 155 -11.30 -12.18 -11.45
C SER A 155 -12.06 -10.87 -11.65
N MET A 156 -11.71 -10.10 -12.69
CA MET A 156 -12.38 -8.83 -12.98
C MET A 156 -13.88 -9.01 -13.29
N PRO A 157 -14.32 -10.00 -14.10
CA PRO A 157 -15.76 -10.23 -14.33
C PRO A 157 -16.53 -10.50 -13.04
N GLU A 158 -15.92 -11.25 -12.09
CA GLU A 158 -16.53 -11.54 -10.81
C GLU A 158 -16.65 -10.29 -9.94
N ARG A 159 -15.62 -9.43 -9.90
CA ARG A 159 -15.66 -8.14 -9.20
C ARG A 159 -16.77 -7.25 -9.73
N MET A 160 -16.91 -7.15 -11.04
CA MET A 160 -17.96 -6.36 -11.67
C MET A 160 -19.36 -6.87 -11.32
N LYS A 161 -19.57 -8.19 -11.38
CA LYS A 161 -20.84 -8.81 -10.99
C LYS A 161 -21.19 -8.54 -9.51
N LEU A 162 -20.22 -8.70 -8.62
CA LEU A 162 -20.41 -8.45 -7.19
C LEU A 162 -20.72 -6.97 -6.92
N SER A 163 -19.99 -6.05 -7.56
CA SER A 163 -20.23 -4.62 -7.38
C SER A 163 -21.62 -4.18 -7.87
N GLU A 164 -22.10 -4.75 -8.97
CA GLU A 164 -23.46 -4.51 -9.45
C GLU A 164 -24.52 -5.01 -8.47
N GLN A 165 -24.33 -6.21 -7.90
CA GLN A 165 -25.24 -6.75 -6.88
C GLN A 165 -25.27 -5.86 -5.63
N VAL A 166 -24.10 -5.42 -5.16
CA VAL A 166 -23.98 -4.54 -4.00
C VAL A 166 -24.62 -3.17 -4.29
N SER A 167 -24.39 -2.58 -5.46
CA SER A 167 -25.02 -1.31 -5.85
C SER A 167 -26.54 -1.39 -5.79
N LYS A 168 -27.12 -2.40 -6.45
CA LYS A 168 -28.59 -2.64 -6.44
C LYS A 168 -29.15 -2.84 -5.04
N PHE A 169 -28.40 -3.48 -4.14
CA PHE A 169 -28.81 -3.64 -2.75
C PHE A 169 -28.73 -2.31 -1.97
N CYS A 170 -27.64 -1.56 -2.14
CA CYS A 170 -27.42 -0.28 -1.47
C CYS A 170 -28.44 0.80 -1.88
N GLU A 171 -28.92 0.81 -3.13
CA GLU A 171 -29.98 1.69 -3.61
C GLU A 171 -31.30 1.49 -2.81
N LYS A 172 -31.57 0.26 -2.36
CA LYS A 172 -32.78 -0.10 -1.62
C LYS A 172 -32.60 -0.02 -0.11
N HIS A 173 -31.38 0.00 0.38
CA HIS A 173 -31.07 -0.10 1.80
C HIS A 173 -30.01 0.93 2.22
N SER A 174 -30.43 2.00 2.89
CA SER A 174 -29.54 3.06 3.39
C SER A 174 -28.76 2.70 4.65
N ASN A 175 -29.20 1.66 5.39
CA ASN A 175 -28.54 1.23 6.63
C ASN A 175 -27.19 0.59 6.35
N ARG A 176 -26.11 1.24 6.79
CA ARG A 176 -24.74 0.79 6.55
C ARG A 176 -24.44 -0.60 7.09
N LYS A 177 -24.96 -0.94 8.27
CA LYS A 177 -24.78 -2.28 8.85
C LYS A 177 -25.36 -3.37 7.95
N LYS A 178 -26.60 -3.17 7.46
CA LYS A 178 -27.23 -4.11 6.52
C LYS A 178 -26.44 -4.25 5.22
N GLN A 179 -25.88 -3.16 4.71
CA GLN A 179 -25.02 -3.20 3.52
C GLN A 179 -23.74 -4.06 3.76
N LEU A 180 -23.08 -3.86 4.91
CA LEU A 180 -21.88 -4.63 5.25
C LEU A 180 -22.19 -6.12 5.46
N ASP A 181 -23.31 -6.43 6.12
CA ASP A 181 -23.77 -7.81 6.33
C ASP A 181 -24.11 -8.49 5.00
N TYR A 182 -24.73 -7.76 4.07
CA TYR A 182 -24.99 -8.26 2.71
C TYR A 182 -23.70 -8.55 1.95
N ILE A 183 -22.73 -7.63 1.94
CA ILE A 183 -21.43 -7.83 1.29
C ILE A 183 -20.71 -9.05 1.87
N ALA A 184 -20.70 -9.18 3.20
CA ALA A 184 -20.11 -10.34 3.87
C ALA A 184 -20.84 -11.65 3.52
N GLY A 185 -22.16 -11.61 3.36
CA GLY A 185 -22.99 -12.74 2.93
C GLY A 185 -22.71 -13.20 1.48
N LEU A 186 -22.29 -12.29 0.62
CA LEU A 186 -21.82 -12.62 -0.73
C LEU A 186 -20.42 -13.28 -0.75
N GLY A 187 -19.78 -13.44 0.42
CA GLY A 187 -18.46 -14.02 0.52
C GLY A 187 -17.33 -13.12 -0.04
N CYS A 188 -17.52 -11.83 -0.03
CA CYS A 188 -16.58 -10.87 -0.61
C CYS A 188 -16.42 -9.61 0.25
N ARG A 189 -15.64 -8.67 -0.24
CA ARG A 189 -15.55 -7.28 0.26
C ARG A 189 -15.74 -6.23 -0.82
N GLN A 190 -16.21 -6.62 -2.02
CA GLN A 190 -16.50 -5.68 -3.11
C GLN A 190 -17.62 -4.73 -2.68
N ASN A 191 -17.38 -3.42 -2.76
CA ASN A 191 -18.32 -2.38 -2.32
C ASN A 191 -18.79 -1.51 -3.49
N SER A 192 -17.96 -1.32 -4.49
CA SER A 192 -18.22 -0.53 -5.69
C SER A 192 -17.43 -1.05 -6.87
N ASN A 193 -17.62 -0.48 -8.05
CA ASN A 193 -16.79 -0.82 -9.20
C ASN A 193 -15.32 -0.49 -8.94
N PRO A 194 -14.39 -1.35 -9.37
CA PRO A 194 -12.96 -1.05 -9.32
C PRO A 194 -12.65 0.27 -10.07
N LEU A 195 -12.00 1.21 -9.39
CA LEU A 195 -11.65 2.51 -9.97
C LEU A 195 -10.65 2.38 -11.12
N PHE A 196 -9.75 1.40 -11.01
CA PHE A 196 -8.69 1.14 -12.00
C PHE A 196 -9.01 -0.04 -12.93
N GLY A 197 -10.26 -0.53 -12.95
CA GLY A 197 -10.69 -1.57 -13.89
C GLY A 197 -9.73 -2.75 -13.94
N ASN A 198 -9.35 -3.19 -15.14
CA ASN A 198 -8.45 -4.33 -15.37
C ASN A 198 -7.04 -4.15 -14.78
N TYR A 199 -6.59 -2.93 -14.50
CA TYR A 199 -5.31 -2.72 -13.83
C TYR A 199 -5.27 -3.29 -12.41
N THR A 200 -6.41 -3.63 -11.82
CA THR A 200 -6.50 -4.34 -10.54
C THR A 200 -5.70 -5.65 -10.52
N GLU A 201 -5.53 -6.31 -11.65
CA GLU A 201 -4.74 -7.53 -11.79
C GLU A 201 -3.23 -7.30 -11.66
N PHE A 202 -2.81 -6.06 -11.87
CA PHE A 202 -1.40 -5.64 -11.79
C PHE A 202 -1.03 -5.00 -10.46
N PHE A 203 -1.95 -4.98 -9.50
CA PHE A 203 -1.66 -4.48 -8.17
C PHE A 203 -0.59 -5.33 -7.48
N ARG A 204 0.30 -4.65 -6.75
CA ARG A 204 1.36 -5.26 -5.95
C ARG A 204 1.38 -4.58 -4.59
N LEU A 205 1.64 -5.36 -3.56
CA LEU A 205 1.87 -4.79 -2.24
C LEU A 205 3.21 -4.08 -2.21
N GLU A 206 3.22 -2.90 -1.64
CA GLU A 206 4.46 -2.21 -1.38
C GLU A 206 5.20 -2.89 -0.22
N PRO A 207 6.44 -3.37 -0.45
CA PRO A 207 7.18 -4.11 0.58
C PRO A 207 7.51 -3.27 1.82
N LEU A 208 7.64 -1.95 1.67
CA LEU A 208 8.00 -1.05 2.77
C LEU A 208 6.91 -1.04 3.86
N HIS A 209 5.65 -0.83 3.47
CA HIS A 209 4.53 -0.84 4.43
C HIS A 209 4.35 -2.21 5.09
N LEU A 210 4.49 -3.30 4.32
CA LEU A 210 4.44 -4.66 4.86
C LEU A 210 5.54 -4.89 5.91
N LYS A 211 6.78 -4.50 5.57
CA LYS A 211 7.93 -4.59 6.47
C LYS A 211 7.74 -3.75 7.72
N ASN A 212 7.31 -2.49 7.57
CA ASN A 212 7.09 -1.58 8.69
C ASN A 212 6.00 -2.11 9.63
N ASN A 213 4.88 -2.61 9.10
CA ASN A 213 3.82 -3.21 9.89
C ASN A 213 4.28 -4.46 10.63
N ALA A 214 5.08 -5.33 9.98
CA ALA A 214 5.66 -6.50 10.63
C ALA A 214 6.60 -6.11 11.77
N TYR A 215 7.50 -5.16 11.56
CA TYR A 215 8.39 -4.65 12.60
C TYR A 215 7.62 -4.00 13.75
N GLN A 216 6.60 -3.20 13.46
CA GLN A 216 5.77 -2.59 14.49
C GLN A 216 5.06 -3.64 15.34
N LEU A 217 4.54 -4.71 14.71
CA LEU A 217 3.92 -5.82 15.44
C LEU A 217 4.92 -6.53 16.35
N VAL A 218 6.10 -6.89 15.82
CA VAL A 218 7.16 -7.55 16.60
C VAL A 218 7.60 -6.65 17.74
N HIS A 219 7.85 -5.37 17.49
CA HIS A 219 8.23 -4.40 18.51
C HIS A 219 7.17 -4.29 19.61
N SER A 220 5.89 -4.19 19.23
CA SER A 220 4.77 -4.12 20.20
C SER A 220 4.70 -5.36 21.08
N ARG A 221 4.92 -6.57 20.52
CA ARG A 221 4.94 -7.81 21.28
C ARG A 221 6.13 -7.91 22.25
N ILE A 222 7.30 -7.48 21.81
CA ILE A 222 8.47 -7.41 22.69
C ILE A 222 8.21 -6.40 23.82
N LEU A 223 7.65 -5.24 23.51
CA LEU A 223 7.33 -4.22 24.50
C LEU A 223 6.32 -4.74 25.52
N GLU A 224 5.21 -5.34 25.08
CA GLU A 224 4.23 -5.99 25.97
C GLU A 224 4.88 -7.02 26.91
N PHE A 225 5.78 -7.84 26.38
CA PHE A 225 6.49 -8.85 27.16
C PHE A 225 7.41 -8.22 28.22
N VAL A 226 8.25 -7.24 27.84
CA VAL A 226 9.18 -6.62 28.80
C VAL A 226 8.46 -5.74 29.82
N GLU A 227 7.33 -5.13 29.47
CA GLU A 227 6.43 -4.43 30.41
C GLU A 227 5.89 -5.41 31.46
N ALA A 228 5.37 -6.54 31.02
CA ALA A 228 4.81 -7.57 31.90
C ALA A 228 5.86 -8.14 32.89
N VAL A 229 7.06 -8.52 32.37
CA VAL A 229 8.15 -9.07 33.18
C VAL A 229 8.71 -8.03 34.16
N SER A 230 8.69 -6.74 33.81
CA SER A 230 9.13 -5.65 34.69
C SER A 230 8.07 -5.19 35.69
N GLY A 231 6.87 -5.79 35.69
CA GLY A 231 5.76 -5.36 36.53
C GLY A 231 5.31 -3.92 36.24
N TYR A 232 5.61 -3.45 35.02
CA TYR A 232 5.20 -2.12 34.58
C TYR A 232 3.77 -2.12 34.07
N ASN A 233 3.03 -1.07 34.41
CA ASN A 233 1.76 -0.76 33.77
C ASN A 233 1.72 0.74 33.43
N LYS A 234 0.91 1.11 32.46
CA LYS A 234 0.84 2.49 31.93
C LYS A 234 0.38 3.55 32.95
N SER A 235 -0.09 3.15 34.12
CA SER A 235 -0.45 4.07 35.23
C SER A 235 0.76 4.49 36.06
N LYS A 236 1.89 3.79 35.95
CA LYS A 236 3.13 4.11 36.67
C LYS A 236 4.04 4.98 35.80
N LYS A 237 4.79 5.87 36.44
CA LYS A 237 5.85 6.59 35.74
C LYS A 237 6.99 5.65 35.39
N LEU A 238 7.56 5.78 34.19
CA LEU A 238 8.70 4.95 33.75
C LEU A 238 9.90 5.06 34.70
N ASP A 239 10.11 6.23 35.29
CA ASP A 239 11.19 6.48 36.27
C ASP A 239 11.04 5.67 37.57
N SER A 240 9.84 5.19 37.87
CA SER A 240 9.61 4.34 39.06
C SER A 240 10.01 2.87 38.83
N VAL A 241 10.40 2.50 37.63
CA VAL A 241 10.85 1.16 37.29
C VAL A 241 12.37 1.04 37.56
N ALA A 242 12.84 -0.09 38.11
CA ALA A 242 14.25 -0.29 38.37
C ALA A 242 15.13 -0.13 37.12
N GLU A 243 16.33 0.44 37.31
CA GLU A 243 17.24 0.72 36.17
C GLU A 243 17.70 -0.55 35.44
N ASP A 244 17.85 -1.64 36.15
CA ASP A 244 18.22 -2.95 35.62
C ASP A 244 17.05 -3.80 35.14
N SER A 245 15.85 -3.21 35.12
CA SER A 245 14.65 -3.91 34.64
C SER A 245 14.72 -4.24 33.15
N PRO A 246 14.12 -5.36 32.72
CA PRO A 246 14.04 -5.72 31.30
C PRO A 246 13.49 -4.60 30.42
N LEU A 247 12.51 -3.83 30.91
CA LEU A 247 11.93 -2.69 30.19
C LEU A 247 12.95 -1.58 29.94
N LYS A 248 13.66 -1.13 30.98
CA LYS A 248 14.67 -0.07 30.83
C LYS A 248 15.86 -0.53 30.00
N THR A 249 16.32 -1.77 30.18
CA THR A 249 17.36 -2.37 29.36
C THR A 249 16.97 -2.37 27.87
N TYR A 250 15.75 -2.79 27.54
CA TYR A 250 15.24 -2.79 26.18
C TYR A 250 15.15 -1.38 25.58
N LEU A 251 14.58 -0.42 26.33
CA LEU A 251 14.45 0.96 25.87
C LEU A 251 15.81 1.66 25.70
N ASN A 252 16.77 1.39 26.57
CA ASN A 252 18.14 1.92 26.46
C ASN A 252 18.85 1.32 25.24
N GLY A 253 18.68 0.02 24.96
CA GLY A 253 19.19 -0.60 23.74
C GLY A 253 18.68 0.09 22.48
N ILE A 254 17.37 0.35 22.39
CA ILE A 254 16.79 1.09 21.26
C ILE A 254 17.39 2.50 21.15
N ARG A 255 17.56 3.21 22.28
CA ARG A 255 18.17 4.56 22.28
C ARG A 255 19.58 4.55 21.74
N GLU A 256 20.39 3.58 22.12
CA GLU A 256 21.76 3.48 21.64
C GLU A 256 21.83 3.15 20.14
N GLU A 257 20.97 2.25 19.65
CA GLU A 257 20.86 1.96 18.22
C GLU A 257 20.43 3.20 17.40
N ILE A 258 19.46 3.96 17.91
CA ILE A 258 19.04 5.22 17.28
C ILE A 258 20.17 6.23 17.24
N LYS A 259 20.99 6.35 18.31
CA LYS A 259 22.16 7.21 18.36
C LYS A 259 23.22 6.77 17.35
N ALA A 260 23.53 5.48 17.31
CA ALA A 260 24.50 4.90 16.38
C ALA A 260 24.09 5.12 14.92
N GLY A 261 22.80 5.01 14.60
CA GLY A 261 22.26 5.25 13.28
C GLY A 261 22.19 6.73 12.84
N LYS A 262 22.66 7.68 13.67
CA LYS A 262 22.57 9.13 13.43
C LYS A 262 21.13 9.67 13.22
N LEU A 263 20.13 8.89 13.59
CA LEU A 263 18.70 9.24 13.51
C LEU A 263 18.22 10.00 14.75
N TYR A 264 19.11 10.26 15.69
CA TYR A 264 18.87 10.75 17.04
C TYR A 264 17.95 11.99 17.13
N LYS A 265 18.19 13.02 16.30
CA LYS A 265 17.46 14.29 16.44
C LYS A 265 15.99 14.23 16.08
N ARG A 266 15.56 13.30 15.19
CA ARG A 266 14.18 13.23 14.73
C ARG A 266 13.31 12.26 15.55
N ILE A 267 13.91 11.20 16.08
CA ILE A 267 13.16 10.14 16.75
C ILE A 267 13.10 10.36 18.25
N MET A 268 14.15 10.92 18.86
CA MET A 268 14.19 11.14 20.31
C MET A 268 13.21 12.21 20.79
N SER A 269 12.84 13.20 20.01
CA SER A 269 11.77 14.12 20.40
C SER A 269 10.42 13.41 20.61
N ALA A 270 10.13 12.36 19.84
CA ALA A 270 8.90 11.59 20.00
C ALA A 270 8.91 10.64 21.22
N TYR A 271 10.10 10.22 21.69
CA TYR A 271 10.24 9.30 22.84
C TYR A 271 10.51 10.01 24.17
N THR A 272 11.10 11.24 24.15
CA THR A 272 11.43 11.98 25.38
C THR A 272 10.28 12.84 25.90
N ASP A 273 9.36 13.25 25.04
CA ASP A 273 8.30 14.18 25.45
C ASP A 273 7.12 13.49 26.15
N GLY A 274 7.16 12.18 26.40
CA GLY A 274 6.08 11.46 27.11
C GLY A 274 4.68 11.79 26.59
N GLY A 275 4.66 12.47 25.46
CA GLY A 275 3.47 13.03 24.87
C GLY A 275 2.68 11.92 24.19
N SER A 276 1.51 11.70 24.71
CA SER A 276 0.40 11.06 24.02
C SER A 276 0.37 11.50 22.56
N ALA A 277 0.88 10.68 21.67
CA ALA A 277 0.46 10.74 20.28
C ALA A 277 -0.98 10.25 20.26
N GLY A 278 -1.91 11.21 20.22
CA GLY A 278 -3.31 10.95 19.96
C GLY A 278 -3.55 10.51 18.54
#